data_30bdd8c3fceeea738546f123e0c2b660
#
_entry.id   30bdd8c3fceeea738546f123e0c2b660
#
_cell.length_a   1.000
_cell.length_b   1.000
_cell.length_c   1.000
_cell.angle_alpha   90.00
_cell.angle_beta   90.00
_cell.angle_gamma   90.00
#
_symmetry.space_group_name_H-M   'P 1'
#
loop_
_entity.id
_entity.type
_entity.pdbx_description
1 polymer ?
#
loop_
_entity_poly.entity_id
_entity_poly.type
_entity_poly.pdbx_seq_one_letter_code
_entity_poly.pdbx_strand_id
1 'polypeptide(L)'
;MQKVLITAGASGIGYALAETFYAADYKVWIIDVSEKDLKKCPKDWEQSNIDVCDENAMSALFKKINDKWAGLDVLCANAGVAGSTALIEDQDAEAFRKCLNVNLIGAFLSVKGSLPIMKKQKKGTIIFTSSTAGLNGFPYRSPYSASKWGIHGFMKTLAMEAGPF
;
A
#
# COMPACT_ATOMS: atom_id res chain seq x y z
N MET A 1 18.89 8.55 9.09
CA MET A 1 17.95 8.76 7.95
C MET A 1 16.78 7.81 8.13
N GLN A 2 15.56 8.34 8.14
CA GLN A 2 14.33 7.55 8.23
C GLN A 2 14.05 6.81 6.92
N LYS A 3 13.20 5.79 6.94
CA LYS A 3 12.99 4.83 5.86
C LYS A 3 11.51 4.71 5.56
N VAL A 4 11.14 4.83 4.29
CA VAL A 4 9.75 4.71 3.83
C VAL A 4 9.61 3.67 2.73
N LEU A 5 8.60 2.81 2.84
CA LEU A 5 8.14 1.93 1.78
C LEU A 5 6.83 2.46 1.22
N ILE A 6 6.72 2.56 -0.10
CA ILE A 6 5.51 3.05 -0.80
C ILE A 6 5.07 2.02 -1.83
N THR A 7 3.84 1.53 -1.71
CA THR A 7 3.25 0.62 -2.71
C THR A 7 2.60 1.41 -3.84
N ALA A 8 2.67 0.90 -5.08
CA ALA A 8 2.34 1.61 -6.32
C ALA A 8 3.06 2.98 -6.39
N GLY A 9 4.38 2.95 -6.13
CA GLY A 9 5.21 4.14 -5.99
C GLY A 9 5.81 4.68 -7.27
N ALA A 10 5.60 4.02 -8.43
CA ALA A 10 6.22 4.42 -9.68
C ALA A 10 5.43 5.47 -10.47
N SER A 11 4.22 5.82 -10.05
CA SER A 11 3.37 6.80 -10.73
C SER A 11 2.37 7.47 -9.80
N GLY A 12 1.73 8.54 -10.29
CA GLY A 12 0.60 9.21 -9.63
C GLY A 12 0.88 9.62 -8.19
N ILE A 13 -0.08 9.33 -7.28
CA ILE A 13 0.01 9.67 -5.85
C ILE A 13 1.22 9.02 -5.19
N GLY A 14 1.49 7.74 -5.49
CA GLY A 14 2.61 7.01 -4.90
C GLY A 14 3.96 7.63 -5.27
N TYR A 15 4.12 8.06 -6.52
CA TYR A 15 5.33 8.75 -6.97
C TYR A 15 5.49 10.11 -6.27
N ALA A 16 4.42 10.89 -6.18
CA ALA A 16 4.45 12.19 -5.47
C ALA A 16 4.78 12.03 -3.97
N LEU A 17 4.27 10.97 -3.33
CA LEU A 17 4.66 10.61 -1.96
C LEU A 17 6.16 10.29 -1.89
N ALA A 18 6.67 9.50 -2.82
CA ALA A 18 8.09 9.12 -2.86
C ALA A 18 9.00 10.36 -3.02
N GLU A 19 8.66 11.27 -3.94
CA GLU A 19 9.39 12.55 -4.10
C GLU A 19 9.36 13.39 -2.81
N THR A 20 8.19 13.48 -2.17
CA THR A 20 8.03 14.25 -0.93
C THR A 20 8.87 13.69 0.22
N PHE A 21 8.85 12.37 0.42
CA PHE A 21 9.68 11.72 1.43
C PHE A 21 11.17 11.84 1.11
N TYR A 22 11.54 11.69 -0.16
CA TYR A 22 12.94 11.84 -0.57
C TYR A 22 13.46 13.25 -0.34
N ALA A 23 12.66 14.28 -0.67
CA ALA A 23 12.99 15.68 -0.38
C ALA A 23 13.08 15.98 1.14
N ALA A 24 12.43 15.19 1.99
CA ALA A 24 12.51 15.26 3.44
C ALA A 24 13.63 14.37 4.04
N ASP A 25 14.60 13.95 3.24
CA ASP A 25 15.78 13.17 3.63
C ASP A 25 15.45 11.75 4.15
N TYR A 26 14.41 11.10 3.57
CA TYR A 26 14.12 9.70 3.81
C TYR A 26 14.83 8.80 2.78
N LYS A 27 15.23 7.61 3.21
CA LYS A 27 15.51 6.51 2.28
C LYS A 27 14.17 6.00 1.74
N VAL A 28 14.02 6.01 0.43
CA VAL A 28 12.79 5.62 -0.24
C VAL A 28 12.94 4.24 -0.88
N TRP A 29 11.94 3.38 -0.64
CA TRP A 29 11.74 2.14 -1.38
C TRP A 29 10.35 2.17 -1.99
N ILE A 30 10.27 1.99 -3.29
CA ILE A 30 9.01 1.87 -4.01
C ILE A 30 8.82 0.45 -4.55
N ILE A 31 7.58 -0.01 -4.56
CA ILE A 31 7.18 -1.19 -5.32
C ILE A 31 6.07 -0.84 -6.29
N ASP A 32 6.07 -1.47 -7.45
CA ASP A 32 5.04 -1.30 -8.47
C ASP A 32 4.99 -2.53 -9.39
N VAL A 33 3.84 -2.78 -10.00
CA VAL A 33 3.69 -3.83 -11.03
C VAL A 33 4.20 -3.38 -12.40
N SER A 34 4.34 -2.07 -12.62
CA SER A 34 4.82 -1.49 -13.88
C SER A 34 6.34 -1.38 -13.91
N GLU A 35 7.00 -2.39 -14.42
CA GLU A 35 8.47 -2.33 -14.64
C GLU A 35 8.88 -1.13 -15.52
N LYS A 36 8.02 -0.76 -16.50
CA LYS A 36 8.24 0.39 -17.38
C LYS A 36 8.29 1.71 -16.59
N ASP A 37 7.43 1.89 -15.59
CA ASP A 37 7.37 3.13 -14.82
C ASP A 37 8.45 3.13 -13.72
N LEU A 38 8.75 1.98 -13.11
CA LEU A 38 9.89 1.83 -12.21
C LEU A 38 11.20 2.30 -12.87
N LYS A 39 11.45 1.91 -14.13
CA LYS A 39 12.66 2.31 -14.89
C LYS A 39 12.81 3.83 -15.08
N LYS A 40 11.74 4.60 -14.92
CA LYS A 40 11.76 6.07 -15.01
C LYS A 40 12.03 6.76 -13.67
N CYS A 41 11.90 6.03 -12.57
CA CYS A 41 12.10 6.57 -11.23
C CYS A 41 13.57 6.83 -10.94
N PRO A 42 13.88 7.75 -10.01
CA PRO A 42 15.26 8.04 -9.59
C PRO A 42 16.02 6.76 -9.19
N LYS A 43 17.28 6.67 -9.61
CA LYS A 43 18.14 5.49 -9.32
C LYS A 43 18.54 5.41 -7.85
N ASP A 44 18.44 6.50 -7.12
CA ASP A 44 18.73 6.58 -5.70
C ASP A 44 17.62 5.96 -4.83
N TRP A 45 16.46 5.69 -5.42
CA TRP A 45 15.40 4.96 -4.73
C TRP A 45 15.59 3.46 -4.88
N GLU A 46 15.35 2.74 -3.80
CA GLU A 46 15.20 1.29 -3.91
C GLU A 46 13.92 0.95 -4.67
N GLN A 47 14.00 -0.01 -5.57
CA GLN A 47 12.89 -0.37 -6.45
C GLN A 47 12.70 -1.88 -6.48
N SER A 48 11.44 -2.32 -6.51
CA SER A 48 11.12 -3.73 -6.73
C SER A 48 9.85 -3.85 -7.56
N ASN A 49 9.89 -4.68 -8.59
CA ASN A 49 8.73 -5.02 -9.39
C ASN A 49 7.95 -6.14 -8.68
N ILE A 50 6.88 -5.77 -7.97
CA ILE A 50 6.09 -6.66 -7.11
C ILE A 50 4.62 -6.29 -7.20
N ASP A 51 3.77 -7.31 -7.37
CA ASP A 51 2.33 -7.20 -7.15
C ASP A 51 2.03 -7.31 -5.64
N VAL A 52 1.34 -6.32 -5.10
CA VAL A 52 0.93 -6.31 -3.67
C VAL A 52 0.01 -7.48 -3.31
N CYS A 53 -0.60 -8.15 -4.29
CA CYS A 53 -1.44 -9.33 -4.11
C CYS A 53 -0.62 -10.63 -3.99
N ASP A 54 0.67 -10.62 -4.32
CA ASP A 54 1.55 -11.79 -4.19
C ASP A 54 2.14 -11.86 -2.78
N GLU A 55 1.55 -12.73 -1.95
CA GLU A 55 1.95 -12.89 -0.54
C GLU A 55 3.42 -13.33 -0.40
N ASN A 56 3.89 -14.20 -1.29
CA ASN A 56 5.27 -14.70 -1.24
C ASN A 56 6.27 -13.59 -1.61
N ALA A 57 5.98 -12.84 -2.67
CA ALA A 57 6.81 -11.71 -3.08
C ALA A 57 6.82 -10.60 -2.03
N MET A 58 5.68 -10.31 -1.40
CA MET A 58 5.59 -9.34 -0.31
C MET A 58 6.37 -9.81 0.92
N SER A 59 6.28 -11.07 1.30
CA SER A 59 7.08 -11.64 2.40
C SER A 59 8.59 -11.54 2.13
N ALA A 60 9.02 -11.89 0.93
CA ALA A 60 10.43 -11.77 0.52
C ALA A 60 10.91 -10.30 0.52
N LEU A 61 10.05 -9.35 0.10
CA LEU A 61 10.34 -7.92 0.15
C LEU A 61 10.65 -7.47 1.59
N PHE A 62 9.78 -7.79 2.56
CA PHE A 62 9.98 -7.34 3.93
C PHE A 62 11.19 -7.97 4.60
N LYS A 63 11.52 -9.22 4.25
CA LYS A 63 12.79 -9.82 4.64
C LYS A 63 13.98 -9.00 4.09
N LYS A 64 13.95 -8.68 2.79
CA LYS A 64 15.00 -7.87 2.14
C LYS A 64 15.12 -6.47 2.74
N ILE A 65 13.99 -5.82 3.08
CA ILE A 65 13.98 -4.52 3.77
C ILE A 65 14.65 -4.63 5.13
N ASN A 66 14.28 -5.64 5.92
CA ASN A 66 14.87 -5.85 7.23
C ASN A 66 16.38 -6.13 7.15
N ASP A 67 16.81 -6.96 6.21
CA ASP A 67 18.22 -7.31 6.03
C ASP A 67 19.05 -6.09 5.55
N LYS A 68 18.51 -5.30 4.62
CA LYS A 68 19.23 -4.15 4.04
C LYS A 68 19.18 -2.90 4.91
N TRP A 69 18.03 -2.65 5.53
CA TRP A 69 17.77 -1.39 6.24
C TRP A 69 17.76 -1.53 7.76
N ALA A 70 17.64 -2.75 8.28
CA ALA A 70 17.50 -3.03 9.70
C ALA A 70 16.36 -2.22 10.37
N GLY A 71 15.28 -1.98 9.62
CA GLY A 71 14.10 -1.25 10.12
C GLY A 71 13.30 -0.56 9.02
N LEU A 72 12.09 -0.08 9.39
CA LEU A 72 11.17 0.65 8.52
C LEU A 72 10.38 1.66 9.37
N ASP A 73 10.48 2.95 9.05
CA ASP A 73 9.81 4.00 9.84
C ASP A 73 8.40 4.31 9.32
N VAL A 74 8.20 4.28 7.99
CA VAL A 74 6.92 4.60 7.36
C VAL A 74 6.55 3.55 6.31
N LEU A 75 5.30 3.11 6.34
CA LEU A 75 4.65 2.38 5.25
C LEU A 75 3.55 3.25 4.65
N CYS A 76 3.61 3.52 3.34
CA CYS A 76 2.48 4.06 2.57
C CYS A 76 1.80 2.92 1.81
N ALA A 77 0.73 2.37 2.36
CA ALA A 77 -0.14 1.40 1.69
C ALA A 77 -1.05 2.14 0.70
N ASN A 78 -0.48 2.45 -0.47
CA ASN A 78 -1.06 3.33 -1.47
C ASN A 78 -1.63 2.58 -2.67
N ALA A 79 -1.19 1.37 -2.95
CA ALA A 79 -1.66 0.60 -4.12
C ALA A 79 -3.18 0.50 -4.18
N GLY A 80 -3.73 0.74 -5.37
CA GLY A 80 -5.16 0.66 -5.57
C GLY A 80 -5.57 0.81 -7.03
N VAL A 81 -6.70 0.22 -7.35
CA VAL A 81 -7.36 0.31 -8.66
C VAL A 81 -8.80 0.79 -8.49
N ALA A 82 -9.30 1.47 -9.51
CA ALA A 82 -10.65 2.05 -9.47
C ALA A 82 -11.77 0.99 -9.54
N GLY A 83 -11.45 -0.23 -9.99
CA GLY A 83 -12.44 -1.27 -10.27
C GLY A 83 -13.32 -0.96 -11.48
N SER A 84 -14.33 -1.81 -11.70
CA SER A 84 -15.32 -1.64 -12.76
C SER A 84 -16.31 -0.52 -12.44
N THR A 85 -16.96 0.01 -13.47
CA THR A 85 -18.04 1.01 -13.39
C THR A 85 -19.28 0.39 -13.99
N ALA A 86 -20.24 -0.04 -13.15
CA ALA A 86 -21.49 -0.65 -13.58
C ALA A 86 -22.54 -0.56 -12.46
N LEU A 87 -23.83 -0.78 -12.79
CA LEU A 87 -24.86 -1.05 -11.78
C LEU A 87 -24.54 -2.33 -11.02
N ILE A 88 -25.08 -2.50 -9.83
CA ILE A 88 -24.68 -3.62 -8.97
C ILE A 88 -25.03 -4.98 -9.56
N GLU A 89 -26.17 -5.07 -10.24
CA GLU A 89 -26.63 -6.27 -10.96
C GLU A 89 -25.78 -6.62 -12.18
N ASP A 90 -25.07 -5.63 -12.76
CA ASP A 90 -24.20 -5.78 -13.93
C ASP A 90 -22.71 -5.90 -13.57
N GLN A 91 -22.36 -5.88 -12.27
CA GLN A 91 -20.98 -5.98 -11.84
C GLN A 91 -20.44 -7.39 -12.09
N ASP A 92 -19.29 -7.45 -12.77
CA ASP A 92 -18.53 -8.70 -12.90
C ASP A 92 -17.89 -9.09 -11.58
N ALA A 93 -18.13 -10.34 -11.15
CA ALA A 93 -17.65 -10.82 -9.85
C ALA A 93 -16.12 -10.90 -9.78
N GLU A 94 -15.43 -11.22 -10.88
CA GLU A 94 -13.97 -11.28 -10.91
C GLU A 94 -13.36 -9.87 -10.84
N ALA A 95 -13.94 -8.91 -11.56
CA ALA A 95 -13.53 -7.52 -11.47
C ALA A 95 -13.75 -6.97 -10.05
N PHE A 96 -14.84 -7.37 -9.39
CA PHE A 96 -15.11 -7.03 -8.00
C PHE A 96 -14.01 -7.60 -7.07
N ARG A 97 -13.73 -8.91 -7.16
CA ARG A 97 -12.69 -9.59 -6.36
C ARG A 97 -11.32 -8.95 -6.61
N LYS A 98 -10.96 -8.67 -7.86
CA LYS A 98 -9.69 -8.03 -8.21
C LYS A 98 -9.54 -6.66 -7.53
N CYS A 99 -10.60 -5.86 -7.50
CA CYS A 99 -10.57 -4.56 -6.83
C CYS A 99 -10.33 -4.71 -5.31
N LEU A 100 -11.03 -5.65 -4.65
CA LEU A 100 -10.81 -5.95 -3.24
C LEU A 100 -9.38 -6.48 -2.98
N ASN A 101 -8.91 -7.38 -3.83
CA ASN A 101 -7.57 -7.94 -3.67
C ASN A 101 -6.49 -6.85 -3.71
N VAL A 102 -6.50 -5.98 -4.72
CA VAL A 102 -5.50 -4.92 -4.81
C VAL A 102 -5.65 -3.93 -3.66
N ASN A 103 -6.86 -3.38 -3.47
CA ASN A 103 -7.05 -2.24 -2.58
C ASN A 103 -7.03 -2.61 -1.10
N LEU A 104 -7.54 -3.79 -0.73
CA LEU A 104 -7.70 -4.20 0.67
C LEU A 104 -6.72 -5.31 1.06
N ILE A 105 -6.66 -6.41 0.30
CA ILE A 105 -5.74 -7.51 0.62
C ILE A 105 -4.29 -7.07 0.41
N GLY A 106 -3.98 -6.32 -0.65
CA GLY A 106 -2.65 -5.76 -0.86
C GLY A 106 -2.20 -4.84 0.28
N ALA A 107 -3.11 -4.00 0.80
CA ALA A 107 -2.85 -3.18 1.98
C ALA A 107 -2.62 -4.05 3.23
N PHE A 108 -3.44 -5.09 3.43
CA PHE A 108 -3.26 -6.06 4.52
C PHE A 108 -1.90 -6.76 4.45
N LEU A 109 -1.48 -7.28 3.28
CA LEU A 109 -0.19 -7.94 3.11
C LEU A 109 0.98 -6.98 3.37
N SER A 110 0.85 -5.72 2.97
CA SER A 110 1.83 -4.67 3.27
C SER A 110 1.98 -4.44 4.77
N VAL A 111 0.87 -4.37 5.50
CA VAL A 111 0.88 -4.23 6.97
C VAL A 111 1.39 -5.50 7.63
N LYS A 112 0.93 -6.69 7.22
CA LYS A 112 1.38 -7.99 7.74
C LYS A 112 2.90 -8.12 7.74
N GLY A 113 3.55 -7.64 6.68
CA GLY A 113 5.01 -7.69 6.57
C GLY A 113 5.75 -6.59 7.33
N SER A 114 5.21 -5.36 7.36
CA SER A 114 5.86 -4.21 8.01
C SER A 114 5.71 -4.19 9.53
N LEU A 115 4.56 -4.63 10.04
CA LEU A 115 4.20 -4.51 11.44
C LEU A 115 5.17 -5.21 12.41
N PRO A 116 5.67 -6.44 12.14
CA PRO A 116 6.67 -7.07 13.01
C PRO A 116 7.95 -6.26 13.13
N ILE A 117 8.40 -5.60 12.04
CA ILE A 117 9.58 -4.74 12.03
C ILE A 117 9.33 -3.52 12.93
N MET A 118 8.19 -2.84 12.74
CA MET A 118 7.81 -1.65 13.50
C MET A 118 7.60 -1.96 14.99
N LYS A 119 6.95 -3.07 15.33
CA LYS A 119 6.77 -3.52 16.73
C LYS A 119 8.12 -3.77 17.42
N LYS A 120 9.06 -4.43 16.74
CA LYS A 120 10.41 -4.62 17.27
C LYS A 120 11.15 -3.31 17.52
N GLN A 121 10.93 -2.30 16.67
CA GLN A 121 11.49 -0.95 16.85
C GLN A 121 10.78 -0.13 17.93
N LYS A 122 9.57 -0.53 18.34
CA LYS A 122 8.64 0.26 19.16
C LYS A 122 8.35 1.64 18.53
N LYS A 123 8.33 1.69 17.22
CA LYS A 123 8.11 2.90 16.45
C LYS A 123 7.75 2.55 15.01
N GLY A 124 6.80 3.28 14.43
CA GLY A 124 6.42 3.19 13.04
C GLY A 124 5.19 4.03 12.73
N THR A 125 5.00 4.35 11.47
CA THR A 125 3.79 5.02 10.96
C THR A 125 3.27 4.28 9.75
N ILE A 126 1.98 3.98 9.73
CA ILE A 126 1.31 3.35 8.59
C ILE A 126 0.27 4.31 8.03
N ILE A 127 0.40 4.65 6.76
CA ILE A 127 -0.48 5.55 6.03
C ILE A 127 -1.24 4.72 5.00
N PHE A 128 -2.57 4.81 5.02
CA PHE A 128 -3.45 4.18 4.03
C PHE A 128 -4.02 5.22 3.09
N THR A 129 -3.91 4.99 1.79
CA THR A 129 -4.60 5.80 0.78
C THR A 129 -6.06 5.35 0.68
N SER A 130 -6.96 6.11 1.31
CA SER A 130 -8.40 5.90 1.21
C SER A 130 -9.02 6.78 0.11
N SER A 131 -10.29 7.11 0.23
CA SER A 131 -11.06 7.93 -0.72
C SER A 131 -12.31 8.46 -0.02
N THR A 132 -12.95 9.47 -0.59
CA THR A 132 -14.32 9.86 -0.23
C THR A 132 -15.32 8.71 -0.40
N ALA A 133 -15.04 7.77 -1.32
CA ALA A 133 -15.81 6.52 -1.48
C ALA A 133 -15.68 5.56 -0.29
N GLY A 134 -14.77 5.79 0.64
CA GLY A 134 -14.65 5.09 1.92
C GLY A 134 -15.44 5.75 3.05
N LEU A 135 -16.03 6.91 2.80
CA LEU A 135 -16.85 7.67 3.75
C LEU A 135 -18.31 7.76 3.33
N ASN A 136 -18.57 7.70 2.02
CA ASN A 136 -19.88 7.84 1.41
C ASN A 136 -20.13 6.75 0.38
N GLY A 137 -21.39 6.48 0.06
CA GLY A 137 -21.74 5.65 -1.10
C GLY A 137 -21.25 6.32 -2.39
N PHE A 138 -20.85 5.50 -3.36
CA PHE A 138 -20.40 5.99 -4.67
C PHE A 138 -21.07 5.18 -5.78
N PRO A 139 -22.10 5.72 -6.45
CA PRO A 139 -22.87 5.00 -7.48
C PRO A 139 -21.95 4.42 -8.56
N TYR A 140 -22.30 3.25 -9.07
CA TYR A 140 -21.57 2.50 -10.10
C TYR A 140 -20.16 2.01 -9.70
N ARG A 141 -19.73 2.24 -8.46
CA ARG A 141 -18.39 1.94 -7.97
C ARG A 141 -18.40 1.02 -6.74
N SER A 142 -19.34 0.09 -6.70
CA SER A 142 -19.53 -0.79 -5.55
C SER A 142 -18.25 -1.52 -5.10
N PRO A 143 -17.39 -2.11 -5.98
CA PRO A 143 -16.16 -2.76 -5.53
C PRO A 143 -15.15 -1.78 -4.93
N TYR A 144 -15.02 -0.61 -5.55
CA TYR A 144 -14.10 0.43 -5.05
C TYR A 144 -14.56 0.96 -3.69
N SER A 145 -15.83 1.31 -3.58
CA SER A 145 -16.40 1.80 -2.32
C SER A 145 -16.27 0.76 -1.20
N ALA A 146 -16.64 -0.50 -1.46
CA ALA A 146 -16.48 -1.59 -0.51
C ALA A 146 -15.02 -1.73 -0.04
N SER A 147 -14.05 -1.68 -0.98
CA SER A 147 -12.64 -1.76 -0.64
C SER A 147 -12.17 -0.60 0.25
N LYS A 148 -12.61 0.63 -0.04
CA LYS A 148 -12.20 1.83 0.71
C LYS A 148 -12.89 1.93 2.08
N TRP A 149 -14.12 1.46 2.23
CA TRP A 149 -14.74 1.24 3.55
C TRP A 149 -14.00 0.17 4.35
N GLY A 150 -13.60 -0.93 3.71
CA GLY A 150 -12.79 -1.98 4.33
C GLY A 150 -11.46 -1.46 4.90
N ILE A 151 -10.78 -0.54 4.20
CA ILE A 151 -9.56 0.13 4.68
C ILE A 151 -9.81 0.88 5.98
N HIS A 152 -10.94 1.58 6.13
CA HIS A 152 -11.25 2.30 7.38
C HIS A 152 -11.44 1.35 8.57
N GLY A 153 -12.16 0.24 8.36
CA GLY A 153 -12.33 -0.79 9.38
C GLY A 153 -10.98 -1.42 9.77
N PHE A 154 -10.19 -1.80 8.76
CA PHE A 154 -8.86 -2.37 8.96
C PHE A 154 -7.92 -1.42 9.71
N MET A 155 -7.85 -0.16 9.30
CA MET A 155 -7.02 0.87 9.93
C MET A 155 -7.37 1.07 11.41
N LYS A 156 -8.67 1.15 11.73
CA LYS A 156 -9.13 1.33 13.13
C LYS A 156 -8.76 0.12 14.00
N THR A 157 -8.95 -1.10 13.50
CA THR A 157 -8.57 -2.33 14.20
C THR A 157 -7.05 -2.37 14.43
N LEU A 158 -6.28 -2.11 13.37
CA LEU A 158 -4.82 -2.06 13.45
C LEU A 158 -4.32 -1.03 14.47
N ALA A 159 -4.95 0.15 14.52
CA ALA A 159 -4.57 1.19 15.48
C ALA A 159 -4.74 0.72 16.96
N MET A 160 -5.75 -0.09 17.23
CA MET A 160 -5.96 -0.69 18.56
C MET A 160 -4.92 -1.78 18.87
N GLU A 161 -4.59 -2.62 17.89
CA GLU A 161 -3.65 -3.75 18.04
C GLU A 161 -2.19 -3.28 18.10
N ALA A 162 -1.85 -2.23 17.39
CA ALA A 162 -0.47 -1.73 17.23
C ALA A 162 -0.16 -0.53 18.15
N GLY A 163 -1.17 0.19 18.61
CA GLY A 163 -0.99 1.40 19.43
C GLY A 163 -0.12 1.25 20.68
N PRO A 164 -0.10 0.08 21.37
CA PRO A 164 0.80 -0.13 22.51
C PRO A 164 2.30 -0.22 22.16
N PHE A 165 2.66 -0.30 20.89
CA PHE A 165 4.04 -0.49 20.41
C PHE A 165 4.59 0.75 19.70
#